data_243d33d49fb6e53fcf4f9fb7c951851f
#
_entry.id   243d33d49fb6e53fcf4f9fb7c951851f
#
_cell.length_a   1.000
_cell.length_b   1.000
_cell.length_c   1.000
_cell.angle_alpha   90.00
_cell.angle_beta   90.00
_cell.angle_gamma   90.00
#
_symmetry.space_group_name_H-M   'P 1'
#
loop_
_entity.id
_entity.type
_entity.pdbx_description
1 polymer ?
#
loop_
_entity_poly.entity_id
_entity_poly.type
_entity_poly.pdbx_seq_one_letter_code
_entity_poly.pdbx_strand_id
1 'polypeptide(L)'
;MEVIVLVELNNDNFENETSKGLKLIEFYTTWCTYCRNQRIELEGFKESDMWIGLVDGDECPNLVQKFGINGFPTFILLRDGEKIAQFVGFYEKSQL
;
A
#
# COMPACT_ATOMS: atom_id res chain seq x y z
N MET A 1 -14.55 -8.99 -15.61
CA MET A 1 -13.42 -8.10 -15.94
C MET A 1 -12.54 -7.95 -14.71
N GLU A 2 -11.25 -8.18 -14.87
CA GLU A 2 -10.31 -8.04 -13.76
C GLU A 2 -9.88 -6.59 -13.64
N VAL A 3 -9.92 -6.05 -12.42
CA VAL A 3 -9.64 -4.64 -12.17
C VAL A 3 -8.75 -4.53 -10.95
N ILE A 4 -7.71 -3.68 -11.04
CA ILE A 4 -6.98 -3.22 -9.88
C ILE A 4 -7.55 -1.87 -9.49
N VAL A 5 -7.90 -1.73 -8.23
CA VAL A 5 -8.36 -0.46 -7.67
C VAL A 5 -7.27 0.07 -6.75
N LEU A 6 -6.66 1.18 -7.16
CA LEU A 6 -5.67 1.88 -6.35
C LEU A 6 -6.37 3.05 -5.67
N VAL A 7 -6.38 3.06 -4.35
CA VAL A 7 -7.09 4.08 -3.58
C VAL A 7 -6.07 4.89 -2.78
N GLU A 8 -5.99 6.18 -3.08
CA GLU A 8 -5.12 7.08 -2.34
C GLU A 8 -5.71 7.32 -0.95
N LEU A 9 -4.95 6.98 0.08
CA LEU A 9 -5.36 7.12 1.47
C LEU A 9 -4.65 8.31 2.11
N ASN A 10 -5.35 8.96 3.03
CA ASN A 10 -4.81 10.07 3.81
C ASN A 10 -5.27 9.93 5.26
N ASN A 11 -4.95 10.91 6.09
CA ASN A 11 -5.32 10.86 7.50
C ASN A 11 -6.83 10.85 7.71
N ASP A 12 -7.59 11.41 6.77
CA ASP A 12 -9.04 11.53 6.92
C ASP A 12 -9.78 10.25 6.56
N ASN A 13 -9.28 9.49 5.57
CA ASN A 13 -10.01 8.32 5.07
C ASN A 13 -9.38 6.98 5.46
N PHE A 14 -8.17 6.98 6.02
CA PHE A 14 -7.43 5.74 6.25
C PHE A 14 -8.22 4.76 7.12
N GLU A 15 -8.72 5.21 8.24
CA GLU A 15 -9.41 4.33 9.19
C GLU A 15 -10.68 3.74 8.58
N ASN A 16 -11.50 4.56 7.93
CA ASN A 16 -12.72 4.08 7.29
C ASN A 16 -12.45 3.06 6.20
N GLU A 17 -11.42 3.32 5.38
CA GLU A 17 -11.13 2.47 4.23
C GLU A 17 -10.46 1.15 4.61
N THR A 18 -9.84 1.07 5.79
CA THR A 18 -9.06 -0.11 6.18
C THR A 18 -9.64 -0.86 7.37
N SER A 19 -10.75 -0.41 7.95
CA SER A 19 -11.25 -0.97 9.21
C SER A 19 -11.84 -2.37 9.10
N LYS A 20 -12.19 -2.83 7.91
CA LYS A 20 -12.84 -4.13 7.72
C LYS A 20 -12.17 -4.92 6.62
N GLY A 21 -12.03 -6.22 6.88
CA GLY A 21 -11.52 -7.17 5.91
C GLY A 21 -10.01 -7.11 5.75
N LEU A 22 -9.55 -7.80 4.73
CA LEU A 22 -8.14 -7.90 4.42
C LEU A 22 -7.77 -6.81 3.43
N LYS A 23 -6.81 -5.95 3.80
CA LYS A 23 -6.41 -4.79 3.00
C LYS A 23 -4.90 -4.75 2.84
N LEU A 24 -4.45 -4.60 1.60
CA LEU A 24 -3.03 -4.41 1.29
C LEU A 24 -2.78 -2.92 1.12
N ILE A 25 -1.78 -2.40 1.82
CA ILE A 25 -1.44 -0.97 1.82
C ILE A 25 0.01 -0.81 1.41
N GLU A 26 0.27 0.08 0.47
CA GLU A 26 1.63 0.47 0.10
C GLU A 26 1.95 1.86 0.63
N PHE A 27 3.05 1.96 1.38
CA PHE A 27 3.62 3.25 1.76
C PHE A 27 4.66 3.62 0.72
N TYR A 28 4.54 4.81 0.15
CA TYR A 28 5.42 5.29 -0.90
C TYR A 28 5.80 6.74 -0.66
N THR A 29 6.73 7.24 -1.46
CA THR A 29 7.00 8.68 -1.57
C THR A 29 7.12 9.05 -3.04
N THR A 30 6.93 10.32 -3.35
CA THR A 30 6.97 10.80 -4.74
C THR A 30 8.38 10.85 -5.31
N TRP A 31 9.41 10.88 -4.45
CA TRP A 31 10.81 10.94 -4.87
C TRP A 31 11.47 9.55 -4.94
N CYS A 32 10.78 8.52 -4.59
CA CYS A 32 11.33 7.16 -4.50
C CYS A 32 11.27 6.45 -5.86
N THR A 33 12.43 6.11 -6.41
CA THR A 33 12.52 5.43 -7.71
C THR A 33 11.90 4.04 -7.66
N TYR A 34 12.17 3.28 -6.60
CA TYR A 34 11.60 1.94 -6.45
C TYR A 34 10.08 1.99 -6.33
N CYS A 35 9.55 3.06 -5.73
CA CYS A 35 8.11 3.24 -5.62
C CYS A 35 7.46 3.47 -6.99
N ARG A 36 8.12 4.21 -7.88
CA ARG A 36 7.63 4.40 -9.25
C ARG A 36 7.59 3.07 -9.99
N ASN A 37 8.66 2.28 -9.87
CA ASN A 37 8.71 0.96 -10.50
C ASN A 37 7.66 0.03 -9.91
N GLN A 38 7.43 0.11 -8.60
CA GLN A 38 6.40 -0.68 -7.94
C GLN A 38 5.01 -0.32 -8.48
N ARG A 39 4.76 0.97 -8.72
CA ARG A 39 3.47 1.41 -9.25
C ARG A 39 3.22 0.80 -10.63
N ILE A 40 4.25 0.73 -11.48
CA ILE A 40 4.14 0.12 -12.80
C ILE A 40 3.76 -1.35 -12.68
N GLU A 41 4.39 -2.07 -11.74
CA GLU A 41 4.05 -3.47 -11.51
C GLU A 41 2.62 -3.65 -11.02
N LEU A 42 2.18 -2.79 -10.11
CA LEU A 42 0.81 -2.83 -9.60
C LEU A 42 -0.21 -2.56 -10.70
N GLU A 43 0.06 -1.56 -11.54
CA GLU A 43 -0.83 -1.22 -12.65
C GLU A 43 -0.90 -2.31 -13.71
N GLY A 44 0.14 -3.14 -13.80
CA GLY A 44 0.17 -4.26 -14.73
C GLY A 44 -0.48 -5.54 -14.20
N PHE A 45 -0.94 -5.54 -12.96
CA PHE A 45 -1.53 -6.73 -12.33
C PHE A 45 -2.95 -6.95 -12.84
N LYS A 46 -3.22 -8.12 -13.40
CA LYS A 46 -4.50 -8.40 -14.05
C LYS A 46 -5.10 -9.76 -13.69
N GLU A 47 -4.63 -10.39 -12.63
CA GLU A 47 -5.01 -11.78 -12.35
C GLU A 47 -6.28 -11.91 -11.53
N SER A 48 -6.72 -10.84 -10.86
CA SER A 48 -7.95 -10.83 -10.08
C SER A 48 -8.28 -9.41 -9.70
N ASP A 49 -9.50 -9.18 -9.25
CA ASP A 49 -9.86 -7.91 -8.67
C ASP A 49 -9.05 -7.73 -7.39
N MET A 50 -8.35 -6.61 -7.30
CA MET A 50 -7.49 -6.33 -6.17
C MET A 50 -7.65 -4.86 -5.75
N TRP A 51 -7.73 -4.65 -4.45
CA TRP A 51 -7.79 -3.32 -3.87
C TRP A 51 -6.47 -3.07 -3.14
N ILE A 52 -5.81 -1.97 -3.46
CA ILE A 52 -4.57 -1.59 -2.83
C ILE A 52 -4.68 -0.15 -2.38
N GLY A 53 -4.49 0.09 -1.09
CA GLY A 53 -4.42 1.43 -0.54
C GLY A 53 -3.02 2.00 -0.70
N LEU A 54 -2.94 3.28 -1.02
CA LEU A 54 -1.68 3.96 -1.22
C LEU A 54 -1.55 5.07 -0.18
N VAL A 55 -0.44 5.09 0.54
CA VAL A 55 -0.17 6.14 1.53
C VAL A 55 1.13 6.84 1.16
N ASP A 56 1.04 8.16 0.92
CA ASP A 56 2.23 8.98 0.73
C ASP A 56 2.86 9.23 2.09
N GLY A 57 4.07 8.69 2.30
CA GLY A 57 4.74 8.79 3.59
C GLY A 57 5.09 10.23 3.99
N ASP A 58 5.32 11.10 3.02
CA ASP A 58 5.61 12.50 3.31
C ASP A 58 4.37 13.27 3.75
N GLU A 59 3.21 12.91 3.20
CA GLU A 59 1.94 13.55 3.57
C GLU A 59 1.37 13.00 4.87
N CYS A 60 1.73 11.76 5.22
CA CYS A 60 1.15 11.08 6.37
C CYS A 60 2.22 10.56 7.33
N PRO A 61 3.06 11.44 7.91
CA PRO A 61 4.13 10.98 8.80
C PRO A 61 3.61 10.28 10.06
N ASN A 62 2.41 10.61 10.51
CA ASN A 62 1.82 9.92 11.65
C ASN A 62 1.50 8.45 11.34
N LEU A 63 1.09 8.13 10.12
CA LEU A 63 0.84 6.75 9.72
C LEU A 63 2.15 5.98 9.55
N VAL A 64 3.19 6.65 9.03
CA VAL A 64 4.53 6.08 8.93
C VAL A 64 5.01 5.67 10.33
N GLN A 65 4.84 6.54 11.30
CA GLN A 65 5.25 6.27 12.68
C GLN A 65 4.40 5.16 13.31
N LYS A 66 3.09 5.24 13.13
CA LYS A 66 2.15 4.28 13.72
C LYS A 66 2.48 2.84 13.31
N PHE A 67 2.82 2.63 12.04
CA PHE A 67 3.07 1.28 11.53
C PHE A 67 4.55 0.91 11.48
N GLY A 68 5.43 1.76 11.97
CA GLY A 68 6.85 1.48 12.03
C GLY A 68 7.51 1.36 10.67
N ILE A 69 7.15 2.26 9.74
CA ILE A 69 7.67 2.24 8.39
C ILE A 69 9.05 2.90 8.36
N ASN A 70 10.06 2.18 7.89
CA ASN A 70 11.45 2.65 7.87
C ASN A 70 12.03 2.81 6.48
N GLY A 71 11.29 2.51 5.45
CA GLY A 71 11.78 2.63 4.07
C GLY A 71 10.63 2.57 3.09
N PHE A 72 10.91 2.84 1.83
CA PHE A 72 9.89 2.89 0.78
C PHE A 72 10.40 2.16 -0.46
N PRO A 73 9.53 1.42 -1.17
CA PRO A 73 8.17 1.13 -0.75
C PRO A 73 8.11 0.13 0.40
N THR A 74 7.08 0.21 1.21
CA THR A 74 6.79 -0.78 2.24
C THR A 74 5.34 -1.17 2.12
N PHE A 75 5.06 -2.47 2.11
CA PHE A 75 3.71 -2.98 2.12
C PHE A 75 3.34 -3.45 3.51
N ILE A 76 2.13 -3.18 3.92
CA ILE A 76 1.55 -3.79 5.12
C ILE A 76 0.25 -4.48 4.73
N LEU A 77 -0.03 -5.56 5.44
CA LEU A 77 -1.29 -6.27 5.29
C LEU A 77 -2.09 -6.06 6.57
N LEU A 78 -3.30 -5.54 6.43
CA LEU A 78 -4.20 -5.29 7.54
C LEU A 78 -5.36 -6.27 7.49
N ARG A 79 -5.77 -6.74 8.66
CA ARG A 79 -7.01 -7.49 8.83
C ARG A 79 -7.85 -6.77 9.87
N ASP A 80 -9.01 -6.27 9.45
CA ASP A 80 -9.92 -5.52 10.30
C ASP A 80 -9.20 -4.40 11.08
N GLY A 81 -8.30 -3.72 10.36
CA GLY A 81 -7.55 -2.58 10.90
C GLY A 81 -6.25 -2.93 11.60
N GLU A 82 -5.95 -4.21 11.83
CA GLU A 82 -4.73 -4.63 12.52
C GLU A 82 -3.68 -5.15 11.55
N LYS A 83 -2.44 -4.71 11.73
CA LYS A 83 -1.32 -5.15 10.89
C LYS A 83 -0.96 -6.59 11.23
N ILE A 84 -1.01 -7.46 10.21
CA ILE A 84 -0.64 -8.87 10.37
C ILE A 84 0.63 -9.23 9.60
N ALA A 85 1.11 -8.36 8.71
CA ALA A 85 2.35 -8.59 7.98
C ALA A 85 2.92 -7.28 7.49
N GLN A 86 4.22 -7.23 7.27
CA GLN A 86 4.92 -6.08 6.73
C GLN A 86 6.12 -6.57 5.91
N PHE A 87 6.28 -6.04 4.70
CA PHE A 87 7.45 -6.36 3.88
C PHE A 87 7.94 -5.10 3.18
N VAL A 88 9.25 -4.98 3.10
CA VAL A 88 9.95 -3.79 2.63
C VAL A 88 10.63 -4.10 1.31
N GLY A 89 10.61 -3.13 0.40
CA GLY A 89 11.31 -3.21 -0.86
C GLY A 89 10.41 -3.45 -2.05
N PHE A 90 11.03 -3.49 -3.23
CA PHE A 90 10.33 -3.65 -4.50
C PHE A 90 9.96 -5.12 -4.71
N TYR A 91 8.73 -5.36 -5.16
CA TYR A 91 8.24 -6.69 -5.54
C TYR A 91 7.64 -6.63 -6.93
N GLU A 92 8.03 -7.58 -7.76
CA GLU A 92 7.39 -7.75 -9.06
C GLU A 92 5.98 -8.30 -8.87
N LYS A 93 5.10 -8.05 -9.84
CA LYS A 93 3.70 -8.49 -9.72
C LYS A 93 3.57 -10.00 -9.51
N SER A 94 4.53 -10.79 -10.01
CA SER A 94 4.52 -12.23 -9.82
C SER A 94 4.80 -12.64 -8.37
N GLN A 95 5.31 -11.73 -7.55
CA GLN A 95 5.62 -11.98 -6.14
C GLN A 95 4.50 -11.49 -5.21
N LEU A 96 3.57 -10.73 -5.75
CA LEU A 96 2.43 -10.20 -5.00
C LEU A 96 1.19 -11.13 -5.14
#